data_0a674b56523a1bb9c9f02a6127da8af2
#
_entry.id   0a674b56523a1bb9c9f02a6127da8af2
#
_cell.length_a   1.000
_cell.length_b   1.000
_cell.length_c   1.000
_cell.angle_alpha   90.00
_cell.angle_beta   90.00
_cell.angle_gamma   90.00
#
_symmetry.space_group_name_H-M   'P 1'
#
loop_
_entity.id
_entity.type
_entity.pdbx_description
1 polymer ?
#
loop_
_entity_poly.entity_id
_entity_poly.type
_entity_poly.pdbx_seq_one_letter_code
_entity_poly.pdbx_strand_id
1 'polypeptide(L)'
;MPLFSTLRTFFLIVCCTTLAFAQAAAPKLASTTDTEEFTTANGLKAIHRRVQGNEIIAVRLYFKGGARNITDKNAGIESLALEVAQQGTRNFPKGQLNRELARMGTVIESAGGYDYSIVAMRCVRQYFDRSWTLLADVVLNPTFDEKEVKLVKDQLLSALRQENDDPDSTVAATSDKLLYRAHPYMNRPTGTAASITPLTGAELRAYHAKMLETAKMLVVFVGDVPLADIRTKVETSFGKLTQGAYKPTPLPAFAAANKPQLELTPRALQTNYIRATYAAPALDHPDYPAMNVLTNILGQLFFQEVRVKRNLSYGADVNLLTQGANAGNMTVTTQKPNETVRVMFEQIDFLQKQAIREEPLQNIISGFLTSYYTKLETNDAQASRLGEYELLGNGWRRSETWLDEVRKVKPEDIQRVAKTYLKNFHFAAIGNSNYFDQALFQSR
;
A
#
# COMPACT_ATOMS: atom_id res chain seq x y z
N MET A 1 85.07 40.34 -5.59
CA MET A 1 84.66 40.81 -6.93
C MET A 1 83.22 40.42 -7.18
N PRO A 2 82.37 41.31 -7.57
CA PRO A 2 80.92 41.23 -7.32
C PRO A 2 80.16 40.61 -8.49
N LEU A 3 79.00 40.00 -8.16
CA LEU A 3 78.00 39.64 -9.15
C LEU A 3 76.62 40.07 -8.69
N PHE A 4 76.01 40.88 -9.53
CA PHE A 4 74.68 41.48 -9.37
C PHE A 4 73.55 40.46 -9.43
N SER A 5 72.61 40.61 -8.48
CA SER A 5 71.34 39.90 -8.48
C SER A 5 70.22 40.79 -9.07
N THR A 6 69.58 40.28 -10.08
CA THR A 6 68.33 40.91 -10.60
C THR A 6 67.12 40.16 -10.04
N LEU A 7 66.34 40.91 -9.23
CA LEU A 7 65.08 40.50 -8.66
C LEU A 7 63.99 40.63 -9.74
N ARG A 8 63.35 39.53 -10.18
CA ARG A 8 62.15 39.54 -11.01
C ARG A 8 60.93 39.27 -10.14
N THR A 9 60.13 40.31 -9.95
CA THR A 9 58.82 40.24 -9.27
C THR A 9 57.80 39.56 -10.18
N PHE A 10 57.31 38.37 -9.77
CA PHE A 10 56.20 37.70 -10.45
C PHE A 10 54.90 38.15 -9.81
N PHE A 11 54.07 38.83 -10.58
CA PHE A 11 52.68 39.18 -10.20
C PHE A 11 51.79 37.95 -10.46
N LEU A 12 51.29 37.33 -9.38
CA LEU A 12 50.33 36.26 -9.44
C LEU A 12 48.90 36.84 -9.54
N ILE A 13 48.31 36.80 -10.73
CA ILE A 13 46.90 37.17 -10.91
C ILE A 13 46.08 35.96 -10.47
N VAL A 14 45.45 36.02 -9.30
CA VAL A 14 44.45 35.07 -8.82
C VAL A 14 43.14 35.37 -9.52
N CYS A 15 42.82 34.56 -10.54
CA CYS A 15 41.51 34.60 -11.21
C CYS A 15 40.49 33.87 -10.35
N CYS A 16 39.67 34.59 -9.55
CA CYS A 16 38.53 34.02 -8.84
C CYS A 16 37.45 33.65 -9.86
N THR A 17 37.42 32.41 -10.31
CA THR A 17 36.26 31.85 -11.00
C THR A 17 35.21 31.46 -9.97
N THR A 18 34.16 32.26 -9.84
CA THR A 18 32.95 31.91 -9.12
C THR A 18 32.26 30.80 -9.88
N LEU A 19 32.39 29.58 -9.39
CA LEU A 19 31.56 28.45 -9.81
C LEU A 19 30.14 28.74 -9.33
N ALA A 20 29.28 29.20 -10.24
CA ALA A 20 27.83 29.22 -10.04
C ALA A 20 27.36 27.74 -10.04
N PHE A 21 27.11 27.18 -8.86
CA PHE A 21 26.36 25.95 -8.75
C PHE A 21 24.97 26.21 -9.33
N ALA A 22 24.73 25.76 -10.54
CA ALA A 22 23.39 25.66 -11.07
C ALA A 22 22.63 24.68 -10.16
N GLN A 23 21.77 25.21 -9.34
CA GLN A 23 20.83 24.44 -8.54
C GLN A 23 19.92 23.71 -9.53
N ALA A 24 20.18 22.41 -9.76
CA ALA A 24 19.30 21.60 -10.58
C ALA A 24 17.89 21.71 -10.01
N ALA A 25 16.97 22.26 -10.77
CA ALA A 25 15.57 22.32 -10.40
C ALA A 25 15.11 20.87 -10.12
N ALA A 26 14.54 20.64 -8.92
CA ALA A 26 13.92 19.38 -8.60
C ALA A 26 12.94 18.99 -9.73
N PRO A 27 12.90 17.72 -10.15
CA PRO A 27 11.98 17.30 -11.19
C PRO A 27 10.56 17.71 -10.76
N LYS A 28 9.91 18.55 -11.55
CA LYS A 28 8.50 18.87 -11.37
C LYS A 28 7.74 17.57 -11.53
N LEU A 29 7.09 17.08 -10.48
CA LEU A 29 5.96 16.16 -10.66
C LEU A 29 5.02 16.78 -11.69
N ALA A 30 4.39 15.92 -12.51
CA ALA A 30 3.38 16.34 -13.46
C ALA A 30 2.45 17.36 -12.80
N SER A 31 2.23 18.48 -13.45
CA SER A 31 1.39 19.56 -12.95
C SER A 31 -0.02 19.04 -12.66
N THR A 32 -0.71 19.64 -11.68
CA THR A 32 -2.14 19.36 -11.41
C THR A 32 -3.02 19.53 -12.66
N THR A 33 -2.55 20.30 -13.64
CA THR A 33 -3.18 20.50 -14.94
C THR A 33 -3.15 19.27 -15.84
N ASP A 34 -2.29 18.29 -15.57
CA ASP A 34 -2.16 17.07 -16.38
C ASP A 34 -3.06 15.92 -15.89
N THR A 35 -3.82 16.13 -14.80
CA THR A 35 -4.76 15.14 -14.27
C THR A 35 -6.20 15.62 -14.45
N GLU A 36 -6.97 14.82 -15.15
CA GLU A 36 -8.37 15.07 -15.46
C GLU A 36 -9.25 13.90 -15.02
N GLU A 37 -10.54 14.15 -14.85
CA GLU A 37 -11.53 13.12 -14.58
C GLU A 37 -12.74 13.27 -15.48
N PHE A 38 -13.40 12.17 -15.76
CA PHE A 38 -14.69 12.16 -16.41
C PHE A 38 -15.57 11.04 -15.86
N THR A 39 -16.87 11.17 -16.09
CA THR A 39 -17.86 10.14 -15.79
C THR A 39 -18.58 9.79 -17.08
N THR A 40 -18.71 8.50 -17.36
CA THR A 40 -19.49 8.00 -18.51
C THR A 40 -20.99 8.14 -18.26
N ALA A 41 -21.80 8.00 -19.32
CA ALA A 41 -23.27 8.08 -19.22
C ALA A 41 -23.87 7.06 -18.21
N ASN A 42 -23.23 5.89 -18.05
CA ASN A 42 -23.64 4.87 -17.09
C ASN A 42 -22.97 5.01 -15.70
N GLY A 43 -22.35 6.16 -15.41
CA GLY A 43 -21.83 6.49 -14.09
C GLY A 43 -20.44 5.95 -13.74
N LEU A 44 -19.70 5.35 -14.68
CA LEU A 44 -18.33 4.94 -14.43
C LEU A 44 -17.41 6.16 -14.37
N LYS A 45 -16.76 6.36 -13.22
CA LYS A 45 -15.74 7.40 -13.06
C LYS A 45 -14.39 6.91 -13.58
N ALA A 46 -13.71 7.78 -14.33
CA ALA A 46 -12.34 7.57 -14.78
C ALA A 46 -11.47 8.77 -14.41
N ILE A 47 -10.24 8.52 -13.98
CA ILE A 47 -9.21 9.51 -13.69
C ILE A 47 -8.08 9.25 -14.68
N HIS A 48 -7.59 10.29 -15.32
CA HIS A 48 -6.51 10.23 -16.27
C HIS A 48 -5.43 11.25 -15.92
N ARG A 49 -4.17 10.80 -15.80
CA ARG A 49 -2.98 11.65 -15.71
C ARG A 49 -2.12 11.44 -16.94
N ARG A 50 -1.95 12.50 -17.73
CA ARG A 50 -1.05 12.43 -18.88
C ARG A 50 0.39 12.67 -18.44
N VAL A 51 1.28 11.70 -18.75
CA VAL A 51 2.72 11.78 -18.48
C VAL A 51 3.45 11.68 -19.80
N GLN A 52 3.74 12.84 -20.39
CA GLN A 52 4.38 12.92 -21.70
C GLN A 52 5.80 12.37 -21.68
N GLY A 53 6.21 11.70 -22.77
CA GLY A 53 7.56 11.17 -22.92
C GLY A 53 7.84 9.89 -22.12
N ASN A 54 6.84 9.31 -21.43
CA ASN A 54 6.97 8.01 -20.79
C ASN A 54 6.23 6.95 -21.63
N GLU A 55 6.96 5.98 -22.13
CA GLU A 55 6.43 4.92 -22.99
C GLU A 55 5.62 3.86 -22.24
N ILE A 56 5.59 3.87 -20.90
CA ILE A 56 4.79 2.92 -20.12
C ILE A 56 3.42 3.52 -19.84
N ILE A 57 2.38 2.75 -20.14
CA ILE A 57 1.00 3.05 -19.75
C ILE A 57 0.64 2.15 -18.56
N ALA A 58 0.13 2.74 -17.49
CA ALA A 58 -0.44 2.05 -16.35
C ALA A 58 -1.95 2.29 -16.27
N VAL A 59 -2.70 1.22 -16.11
CA VAL A 59 -4.15 1.24 -15.90
C VAL A 59 -4.48 0.47 -14.63
N ARG A 60 -5.29 1.05 -13.76
CA ARG A 60 -5.82 0.38 -12.58
C ARG A 60 -7.34 0.46 -12.58
N LEU A 61 -7.97 -0.69 -12.61
CA LEU A 61 -9.40 -0.85 -12.44
C LEU A 61 -9.67 -1.27 -10.98
N TYR A 62 -10.42 -0.49 -10.25
CA TYR A 62 -10.77 -0.73 -8.87
C TYR A 62 -12.20 -1.22 -8.77
N PHE A 63 -12.43 -2.18 -7.85
CA PHE A 63 -13.75 -2.64 -7.43
C PHE A 63 -13.92 -2.31 -5.95
N LYS A 64 -14.86 -1.43 -5.64
CA LYS A 64 -15.09 -0.91 -4.28
C LYS A 64 -15.68 -1.95 -3.36
N GLY A 65 -15.26 -1.96 -2.11
CA GLY A 65 -15.87 -2.71 -1.02
C GLY A 65 -14.98 -3.74 -0.34
N GLY A 66 -14.26 -4.57 -1.10
CA GLY A 66 -13.35 -5.57 -0.51
C GLY A 66 -14.00 -6.41 0.59
N ALA A 67 -13.39 -6.44 1.77
CA ALA A 67 -13.86 -7.20 2.93
C ALA A 67 -15.29 -6.85 3.39
N ARG A 68 -15.81 -5.67 3.03
CA ARG A 68 -17.20 -5.28 3.32
C ARG A 68 -18.24 -6.02 2.49
N ASN A 69 -17.82 -6.59 1.35
CA ASN A 69 -18.70 -7.29 0.41
C ASN A 69 -18.74 -8.80 0.65
N ILE A 70 -17.89 -9.31 1.52
CA ILE A 70 -17.73 -10.75 1.79
C ILE A 70 -18.06 -11.07 3.25
N THR A 71 -18.26 -12.35 3.52
CA THR A 71 -18.51 -12.91 4.85
C THR A 71 -17.46 -13.99 5.15
N ASP A 72 -17.46 -14.51 6.36
CA ASP A 72 -16.64 -15.65 6.76
C ASP A 72 -16.79 -16.88 5.84
N LYS A 73 -18.03 -17.10 5.30
CA LYS A 73 -18.36 -18.24 4.43
C LYS A 73 -17.79 -18.12 3.03
N ASN A 74 -17.64 -16.92 2.50
CA ASN A 74 -17.15 -16.66 1.14
C ASN A 74 -15.91 -15.75 1.11
N ALA A 75 -15.21 -15.62 2.22
CA ALA A 75 -13.92 -14.91 2.26
C ALA A 75 -12.97 -15.48 1.20
N GLY A 76 -12.33 -14.59 0.42
CA GLY A 76 -11.47 -14.95 -0.69
C GLY A 76 -12.16 -15.13 -2.05
N ILE A 77 -13.49 -15.11 -2.12
CA ILE A 77 -14.23 -15.30 -3.39
C ILE A 77 -13.85 -14.24 -4.43
N GLU A 78 -13.67 -12.98 -4.01
CA GLU A 78 -13.33 -11.87 -4.89
C GLU A 78 -11.92 -12.03 -5.45
N SER A 79 -10.93 -12.31 -4.60
CA SER A 79 -9.55 -12.58 -5.02
C SER A 79 -9.48 -13.78 -5.97
N LEU A 80 -10.13 -14.89 -5.62
CA LEU A 80 -10.16 -16.10 -6.45
C LEU A 80 -10.84 -15.82 -7.79
N ALA A 81 -11.97 -15.10 -7.82
CA ALA A 81 -12.66 -14.75 -9.06
C ALA A 81 -11.79 -13.90 -9.99
N LEU A 82 -11.08 -12.90 -9.45
CA LEU A 82 -10.20 -12.03 -10.24
C LEU A 82 -8.95 -12.78 -10.75
N GLU A 83 -8.39 -13.70 -9.99
CA GLU A 83 -7.26 -14.53 -10.43
C GLU A 83 -7.69 -15.53 -11.52
N VAL A 84 -8.84 -16.19 -11.35
CA VAL A 84 -9.38 -17.11 -12.36
C VAL A 84 -9.77 -16.36 -13.63
N ALA A 85 -10.26 -15.12 -13.55
CA ALA A 85 -10.60 -14.31 -14.70
C ALA A 85 -9.42 -14.12 -15.69
N GLN A 86 -8.19 -14.15 -15.18
CA GLN A 86 -6.97 -14.05 -15.99
C GLN A 86 -6.55 -15.37 -16.66
N GLN A 87 -7.22 -16.49 -16.36
CA GLN A 87 -6.87 -17.81 -16.90
C GLN A 87 -7.49 -18.10 -18.27
N GLY A 88 -8.21 -17.16 -18.86
CA GLY A 88 -8.79 -17.26 -20.19
C GLY A 88 -10.16 -16.62 -20.26
N THR A 89 -10.48 -16.12 -21.43
CA THR A 89 -11.72 -15.42 -21.72
C THR A 89 -12.46 -16.11 -22.88
N ARG A 90 -13.69 -15.67 -23.13
CA ARG A 90 -14.47 -16.19 -24.28
C ARG A 90 -13.78 -15.92 -25.62
N ASN A 91 -13.12 -14.76 -25.77
CA ASN A 91 -12.49 -14.36 -27.02
C ASN A 91 -11.01 -14.76 -27.08
N PHE A 92 -10.36 -14.98 -25.95
CA PHE A 92 -8.94 -15.32 -25.83
C PHE A 92 -8.75 -16.49 -24.88
N PRO A 93 -8.74 -17.75 -25.40
CA PRO A 93 -8.38 -18.90 -24.59
C PRO A 93 -7.01 -18.71 -23.92
N LYS A 94 -6.79 -19.30 -22.73
CA LYS A 94 -5.60 -19.12 -21.87
C LYS A 94 -4.28 -19.11 -22.65
N GLY A 95 -4.06 -20.09 -23.51
CA GLY A 95 -2.82 -20.21 -24.26
C GLY A 95 -2.61 -19.04 -25.26
N GLN A 96 -3.68 -18.51 -25.85
CA GLN A 96 -3.60 -17.35 -26.72
C GLN A 96 -3.38 -16.07 -25.91
N LEU A 97 -4.16 -15.86 -24.84
CA LEU A 97 -4.03 -14.72 -23.94
C LEU A 97 -2.58 -14.56 -23.45
N ASN A 98 -2.02 -15.65 -22.91
CA ASN A 98 -0.65 -15.65 -22.38
C ASN A 98 0.40 -15.36 -23.46
N ARG A 99 0.26 -15.92 -24.67
CA ARG A 99 1.18 -15.65 -25.78
C ARG A 99 1.12 -14.19 -26.21
N GLU A 100 -0.06 -13.59 -26.27
CA GLU A 100 -0.20 -12.17 -26.67
C GLU A 100 0.37 -11.24 -25.61
N LEU A 101 0.06 -11.47 -24.34
CA LEU A 101 0.62 -10.71 -23.23
C LEU A 101 2.16 -10.79 -23.20
N ALA A 102 2.72 -12.00 -23.33
CA ALA A 102 4.17 -12.21 -23.34
C ALA A 102 4.85 -11.53 -24.55
N ARG A 103 4.26 -11.61 -25.75
CA ARG A 103 4.79 -10.96 -26.95
C ARG A 103 4.89 -9.44 -26.83
N MET A 104 3.94 -8.82 -26.13
CA MET A 104 3.88 -7.37 -25.95
C MET A 104 4.58 -6.89 -24.68
N GLY A 105 5.05 -7.79 -23.82
CA GLY A 105 5.54 -7.45 -22.49
C GLY A 105 4.46 -6.81 -21.61
N THR A 106 3.18 -7.07 -21.91
CA THR A 106 2.06 -6.59 -21.12
C THR A 106 1.86 -7.44 -19.89
N VAL A 107 1.69 -6.80 -18.75
CA VAL A 107 1.39 -7.45 -17.48
C VAL A 107 -0.04 -7.08 -17.09
N ILE A 108 -0.86 -8.10 -16.80
CA ILE A 108 -2.17 -7.94 -16.14
C ILE A 108 -2.08 -8.71 -14.82
N GLU A 109 -2.44 -8.06 -13.74
CA GLU A 109 -2.40 -8.63 -12.39
C GLU A 109 -3.65 -8.23 -11.61
N SER A 110 -4.03 -9.02 -10.61
CA SER A 110 -5.14 -8.67 -9.72
C SER A 110 -4.78 -8.89 -8.26
N ALA A 111 -5.45 -8.16 -7.39
CA ALA A 111 -5.34 -8.34 -5.94
C ALA A 111 -6.66 -8.01 -5.26
N GLY A 112 -7.09 -8.85 -4.33
CA GLY A 112 -8.16 -8.53 -3.41
C GLY A 112 -7.64 -7.73 -2.21
N GLY A 113 -8.41 -6.76 -1.74
CA GLY A 113 -8.06 -5.91 -0.61
C GLY A 113 -9.19 -5.73 0.39
N TYR A 114 -8.89 -5.06 1.48
CA TYR A 114 -9.88 -4.82 2.54
C TYR A 114 -10.95 -3.80 2.14
N ASP A 115 -10.58 -2.78 1.37
CA ASP A 115 -11.48 -1.69 0.97
C ASP A 115 -11.87 -1.73 -0.49
N TYR A 116 -11.04 -2.32 -1.31
CA TYR A 116 -11.24 -2.48 -2.75
C TYR A 116 -10.36 -3.62 -3.27
N SER A 117 -10.75 -4.16 -4.41
CA SER A 117 -9.92 -5.07 -5.19
C SER A 117 -9.48 -4.37 -6.48
N ILE A 118 -8.41 -4.83 -7.09
CA ILE A 118 -7.84 -4.25 -8.30
C ILE A 118 -7.65 -5.30 -9.40
N VAL A 119 -7.79 -4.82 -10.65
CA VAL A 119 -7.15 -5.42 -11.82
C VAL A 119 -6.27 -4.33 -12.43
N ALA A 120 -4.97 -4.58 -12.49
CA ALA A 120 -3.99 -3.62 -12.98
C ALA A 120 -3.36 -4.11 -14.28
N MET A 121 -3.02 -3.17 -15.17
CA MET A 121 -2.31 -3.44 -16.41
C MET A 121 -1.15 -2.47 -16.57
N ARG A 122 -0.01 -2.99 -16.99
CA ARG A 122 1.14 -2.21 -17.46
C ARG A 122 1.54 -2.68 -18.84
N CYS A 123 1.74 -1.75 -19.76
CA CYS A 123 2.18 -2.06 -21.12
C CYS A 123 3.02 -0.94 -21.71
N VAL A 124 3.74 -1.23 -22.78
CA VAL A 124 4.39 -0.22 -23.61
C VAL A 124 3.33 0.46 -24.47
N ARG A 125 3.41 1.78 -24.64
CA ARG A 125 2.44 2.62 -25.36
C ARG A 125 2.07 2.09 -26.74
N GLN A 126 3.02 1.61 -27.54
CA GLN A 126 2.77 1.05 -28.87
C GLN A 126 1.81 -0.16 -28.87
N TYR A 127 1.70 -0.87 -27.74
CA TYR A 127 0.80 -2.02 -27.58
C TYR A 127 -0.47 -1.70 -26.78
N PHE A 128 -0.70 -0.43 -26.43
CA PHE A 128 -1.79 -0.05 -25.52
C PHE A 128 -3.15 -0.47 -26.04
N ASP A 129 -3.46 -0.26 -27.31
CA ASP A 129 -4.77 -0.63 -27.87
C ASP A 129 -5.07 -2.11 -27.74
N ARG A 130 -4.08 -2.95 -28.05
CA ARG A 130 -4.24 -4.39 -27.96
C ARG A 130 -4.28 -4.85 -26.51
N SER A 131 -3.42 -4.30 -25.67
CA SER A 131 -3.38 -4.59 -24.22
C SER A 131 -4.69 -4.20 -23.53
N TRP A 132 -5.26 -3.04 -23.90
CA TRP A 132 -6.56 -2.61 -23.42
C TRP A 132 -7.67 -3.60 -23.82
N THR A 133 -7.66 -4.08 -25.06
CA THR A 133 -8.63 -5.08 -25.52
C THR A 133 -8.56 -6.36 -24.68
N LEU A 134 -7.35 -6.84 -24.35
CA LEU A 134 -7.17 -8.01 -23.52
C LEU A 134 -7.61 -7.76 -22.08
N LEU A 135 -7.25 -6.60 -21.48
CA LEU A 135 -7.70 -6.21 -20.16
C LEU A 135 -9.24 -6.16 -20.08
N ALA A 136 -9.87 -5.47 -21.01
CA ALA A 136 -11.32 -5.35 -21.05
C ALA A 136 -12.00 -6.72 -21.17
N ASP A 137 -11.44 -7.64 -21.95
CA ASP A 137 -11.99 -8.98 -22.12
C ASP A 137 -11.77 -9.86 -20.87
N VAL A 138 -10.63 -9.75 -20.20
CA VAL A 138 -10.38 -10.38 -18.90
C VAL A 138 -11.41 -9.92 -17.87
N VAL A 139 -11.74 -8.63 -17.86
CA VAL A 139 -12.71 -8.08 -16.92
C VAL A 139 -14.15 -8.44 -17.27
N LEU A 140 -14.51 -8.44 -18.57
CA LEU A 140 -15.91 -8.56 -19.00
C LEU A 140 -16.34 -10.00 -19.33
N ASN A 141 -15.42 -10.82 -19.84
CA ASN A 141 -15.73 -12.09 -20.48
C ASN A 141 -14.92 -13.29 -19.97
N PRO A 142 -14.57 -13.39 -18.67
CA PRO A 142 -13.85 -14.57 -18.18
C PRO A 142 -14.70 -15.84 -18.34
N THR A 143 -14.05 -16.97 -18.63
CA THR A 143 -14.74 -18.23 -18.82
C THR A 143 -15.10 -18.94 -17.51
N PHE A 144 -14.30 -18.78 -16.48
CA PHE A 144 -14.38 -19.56 -15.23
C PHE A 144 -14.45 -21.08 -15.52
N ASP A 145 -13.53 -21.55 -16.37
CA ASP A 145 -13.39 -22.96 -16.70
C ASP A 145 -13.05 -23.75 -15.43
N GLU A 146 -13.73 -24.87 -15.18
CA GLU A 146 -13.58 -25.65 -13.94
C GLU A 146 -12.16 -26.17 -13.73
N LYS A 147 -11.43 -26.47 -14.80
CA LYS A 147 -10.03 -26.89 -14.72
C LYS A 147 -9.15 -25.73 -14.21
N GLU A 148 -9.39 -24.52 -14.72
CA GLU A 148 -8.63 -23.34 -14.32
C GLU A 148 -9.03 -22.89 -12.90
N VAL A 149 -10.31 -22.96 -12.56
CA VAL A 149 -10.80 -22.75 -11.19
C VAL A 149 -10.10 -23.68 -10.21
N LYS A 150 -10.04 -24.99 -10.54
CA LYS A 150 -9.35 -25.96 -9.70
C LYS A 150 -7.86 -25.63 -9.56
N LEU A 151 -7.18 -25.31 -10.65
CA LEU A 151 -5.76 -24.98 -10.65
C LEU A 151 -5.46 -23.79 -9.72
N VAL A 152 -6.15 -22.65 -9.91
CA VAL A 152 -5.93 -21.45 -9.12
C VAL A 152 -6.30 -21.69 -7.65
N LYS A 153 -7.39 -22.42 -7.41
CA LYS A 153 -7.80 -22.80 -6.06
C LYS A 153 -6.74 -23.63 -5.33
N ASP A 154 -6.16 -24.63 -6.01
CA ASP A 154 -5.09 -25.47 -5.45
C ASP A 154 -3.83 -24.63 -5.15
N GLN A 155 -3.48 -23.68 -6.01
CA GLN A 155 -2.37 -22.73 -5.80
C GLN A 155 -2.63 -21.85 -4.57
N LEU A 156 -3.82 -21.28 -4.45
CA LEU A 156 -4.21 -20.42 -3.32
C LEU A 156 -4.21 -21.22 -2.00
N LEU A 157 -4.76 -22.44 -2.00
CA LEU A 157 -4.73 -23.31 -0.82
C LEU A 157 -3.31 -23.72 -0.43
N SER A 158 -2.41 -23.88 -1.40
CA SER A 158 -1.00 -24.13 -1.13
C SER A 158 -0.32 -22.90 -0.51
N ALA A 159 -0.58 -21.69 -1.03
CA ALA A 159 -0.07 -20.44 -0.47
C ALA A 159 -0.56 -20.23 0.97
N LEU A 160 -1.84 -20.48 1.26
CA LEU A 160 -2.40 -20.40 2.61
C LEU A 160 -1.75 -21.39 3.59
N ARG A 161 -1.35 -22.59 3.13
CA ARG A 161 -0.59 -23.54 3.97
C ARG A 161 0.80 -23.03 4.27
N GLN A 162 1.52 -22.53 3.25
CA GLN A 162 2.85 -21.95 3.44
C GLN A 162 2.81 -20.72 4.38
N GLU A 163 1.78 -19.89 4.27
CA GLU A 163 1.56 -18.77 5.19
C GLU A 163 1.46 -19.24 6.66
N ASN A 164 0.74 -20.34 6.93
CA ASN A 164 0.62 -20.88 8.28
C ASN A 164 1.92 -21.50 8.82
N ASP A 165 2.81 -21.94 7.96
CA ASP A 165 4.11 -22.47 8.34
C ASP A 165 5.15 -21.38 8.60
N ASP A 166 5.00 -20.22 7.93
CA ASP A 166 5.87 -19.06 8.09
C ASP A 166 5.55 -18.27 9.36
N PRO A 167 6.52 -18.08 10.28
CA PRO A 167 6.28 -17.36 11.54
C PRO A 167 5.90 -15.89 11.36
N ASP A 168 6.49 -15.17 10.38
CA ASP A 168 6.16 -13.76 10.13
C ASP A 168 4.72 -13.61 9.64
N SER A 169 4.29 -14.46 8.71
CA SER A 169 2.92 -14.47 8.20
C SER A 169 1.92 -14.88 9.29
N THR A 170 2.28 -15.87 10.11
CA THR A 170 1.42 -16.31 11.22
C THR A 170 1.25 -15.22 12.28
N VAL A 171 2.32 -14.51 12.66
CA VAL A 171 2.23 -13.41 13.65
C VAL A 171 1.42 -12.24 13.08
N ALA A 172 1.54 -11.95 11.79
CA ALA A 172 0.74 -10.92 11.13
C ALA A 172 -0.75 -11.28 11.14
N ALA A 173 -1.10 -12.50 10.71
CA ALA A 173 -2.48 -12.97 10.71
C ALA A 173 -3.11 -13.00 12.12
N THR A 174 -2.34 -13.38 13.13
CA THR A 174 -2.79 -13.37 14.54
C THR A 174 -3.02 -11.94 15.04
N SER A 175 -2.11 -11.03 14.75
CA SER A 175 -2.23 -9.61 15.10
C SER A 175 -3.47 -8.95 14.45
N ASP A 176 -3.69 -9.22 13.16
CA ASP A 176 -4.86 -8.73 12.42
C ASP A 176 -6.16 -9.26 13.04
N LYS A 177 -6.21 -10.55 13.39
CA LYS A 177 -7.35 -11.17 14.05
C LYS A 177 -7.67 -10.55 15.40
N LEU A 178 -6.66 -10.15 16.17
CA LEU A 178 -6.86 -9.45 17.44
C LEU A 178 -7.47 -8.06 17.23
N LEU A 179 -6.90 -7.27 16.31
CA LEU A 179 -7.36 -5.90 16.04
C LEU A 179 -8.73 -5.87 15.37
N TYR A 180 -8.95 -6.75 14.38
CA TYR A 180 -10.17 -6.75 13.56
C TYR A 180 -11.33 -7.54 14.17
N ARG A 181 -11.23 -7.99 15.41
CA ARG A 181 -12.31 -8.72 16.10
C ARG A 181 -13.63 -7.95 16.00
N ALA A 182 -14.68 -8.61 15.50
CA ALA A 182 -16.00 -8.04 15.24
C ALA A 182 -16.04 -6.89 14.20
N HIS A 183 -14.99 -6.72 13.41
CA HIS A 183 -14.91 -5.77 12.31
C HIS A 183 -15.03 -6.51 10.96
N PRO A 184 -15.58 -5.90 9.88
CA PRO A 184 -15.64 -6.53 8.56
C PRO A 184 -14.28 -7.04 8.03
N TYR A 185 -13.17 -6.46 8.46
CA TYR A 185 -11.83 -6.89 8.09
C TYR A 185 -11.40 -8.25 8.68
N MET A 186 -12.20 -8.84 9.57
CA MET A 186 -12.05 -10.26 9.92
C MET A 186 -12.20 -11.18 8.70
N ASN A 187 -12.97 -10.75 7.70
CA ASN A 187 -13.13 -11.45 6.45
C ASN A 187 -11.91 -11.19 5.57
N ARG A 188 -10.91 -12.05 5.64
CA ARG A 188 -9.66 -11.87 4.89
C ARG A 188 -9.93 -11.85 3.38
N PRO A 189 -9.40 -10.86 2.64
CA PRO A 189 -9.54 -10.81 1.18
C PRO A 189 -8.98 -12.05 0.47
N THR A 190 -7.92 -12.66 1.01
CA THR A 190 -7.33 -13.91 0.51
C THR A 190 -8.09 -15.17 0.94
N GLY A 191 -9.07 -15.02 1.84
CA GLY A 191 -9.85 -16.14 2.37
C GLY A 191 -9.12 -17.02 3.38
N THR A 192 -9.72 -18.17 3.61
CA THR A 192 -9.19 -19.26 4.44
C THR A 192 -9.38 -20.59 3.69
N ALA A 193 -8.69 -21.64 4.10
CA ALA A 193 -8.90 -22.96 3.51
C ALA A 193 -10.38 -23.38 3.60
N ALA A 194 -11.06 -23.08 4.70
CA ALA A 194 -12.47 -23.41 4.91
C ALA A 194 -13.42 -22.65 3.96
N SER A 195 -13.15 -21.36 3.69
CA SER A 195 -14.00 -20.56 2.80
C SER A 195 -13.71 -20.79 1.32
N ILE A 196 -12.45 -21.09 0.95
CA ILE A 196 -12.02 -21.29 -0.45
C ILE A 196 -12.39 -22.70 -0.97
N THR A 197 -12.22 -23.74 -0.15
CA THR A 197 -12.43 -25.14 -0.60
C THR A 197 -13.80 -25.38 -1.24
N PRO A 198 -14.92 -24.92 -0.70
CA PRO A 198 -16.24 -25.19 -1.28
C PRO A 198 -16.57 -24.36 -2.53
N LEU A 199 -15.83 -23.27 -2.84
CA LEU A 199 -16.17 -22.38 -3.95
C LEU A 199 -16.11 -23.09 -5.30
N THR A 200 -17.12 -22.87 -6.14
CA THR A 200 -17.29 -23.43 -7.48
C THR A 200 -17.16 -22.35 -8.56
N GLY A 201 -16.88 -22.76 -9.81
CA GLY A 201 -16.85 -21.84 -10.94
C GLY A 201 -18.18 -21.10 -11.17
N ALA A 202 -19.30 -21.74 -10.85
CA ALA A 202 -20.62 -21.12 -10.94
C ALA A 202 -20.77 -19.98 -9.91
N GLU A 203 -20.31 -20.17 -8.67
CA GLU A 203 -20.33 -19.14 -7.63
C GLU A 203 -19.38 -17.99 -7.95
N LEU A 204 -18.18 -18.28 -8.47
CA LEU A 204 -17.24 -17.26 -8.93
C LEU A 204 -17.83 -16.41 -10.06
N ARG A 205 -18.48 -17.04 -11.04
CA ARG A 205 -19.16 -16.34 -12.14
C ARG A 205 -20.30 -15.46 -11.64
N ALA A 206 -21.11 -15.98 -10.71
CA ALA A 206 -22.21 -15.22 -10.12
C ALA A 206 -21.72 -14.03 -9.27
N TYR A 207 -20.62 -14.20 -8.52
CA TYR A 207 -20.01 -13.12 -7.74
C TYR A 207 -19.41 -12.06 -8.68
N HIS A 208 -18.62 -12.49 -9.65
CA HIS A 208 -18.00 -11.60 -10.64
C HIS A 208 -19.04 -10.74 -11.38
N ALA A 209 -20.16 -11.33 -11.80
CA ALA A 209 -21.25 -10.58 -12.44
C ALA A 209 -21.79 -9.43 -11.56
N LYS A 210 -21.82 -9.62 -10.23
CA LYS A 210 -22.22 -8.56 -9.27
C LYS A 210 -21.14 -7.49 -9.05
N MET A 211 -19.90 -7.77 -9.41
CA MET A 211 -18.83 -6.77 -9.35
C MET A 211 -18.92 -5.77 -10.51
N LEU A 212 -19.50 -6.18 -11.65
CA LEU A 212 -19.57 -5.39 -12.88
C LEU A 212 -20.70 -4.33 -12.89
N GLU A 213 -20.95 -3.69 -11.75
CA GLU A 213 -21.76 -2.48 -11.65
C GLU A 213 -20.85 -1.25 -11.65
N THR A 214 -21.10 -0.25 -12.52
CA THR A 214 -20.21 0.91 -12.61
C THR A 214 -20.15 1.74 -11.35
N ALA A 215 -21.19 1.71 -10.51
CA ALA A 215 -21.16 2.30 -9.17
C ALA A 215 -20.09 1.70 -8.24
N LYS A 216 -19.67 0.44 -8.47
CA LYS A 216 -18.57 -0.23 -7.77
C LYS A 216 -17.21 0.07 -8.37
N MET A 217 -17.15 0.55 -9.61
CA MET A 217 -15.92 0.63 -10.37
C MET A 217 -15.30 2.04 -10.32
N LEU A 218 -13.99 2.08 -10.50
CA LEU A 218 -13.19 3.28 -10.77
C LEU A 218 -12.06 2.85 -11.69
N VAL A 219 -11.79 3.64 -12.73
CA VAL A 219 -10.64 3.39 -13.61
C VAL A 219 -9.64 4.54 -13.51
N VAL A 220 -8.37 4.22 -13.37
CA VAL A 220 -7.28 5.20 -13.31
C VAL A 220 -6.27 4.88 -14.40
N PHE A 221 -5.95 5.88 -15.20
CA PHE A 221 -4.95 5.81 -16.26
C PHE A 221 -3.81 6.78 -15.97
N VAL A 222 -2.58 6.32 -16.13
CA VAL A 222 -1.39 7.18 -16.09
C VAL A 222 -0.47 6.82 -17.25
N GLY A 223 -0.15 7.82 -18.11
CA GLY A 223 0.72 7.61 -19.25
C GLY A 223 0.44 8.60 -20.40
N ASP A 224 1.23 8.52 -21.45
CA ASP A 224 1.10 9.44 -22.59
C ASP A 224 0.06 8.96 -23.61
N VAL A 225 -1.21 9.10 -23.26
CA VAL A 225 -2.37 8.83 -24.11
C VAL A 225 -3.32 10.03 -24.05
N PRO A 226 -3.91 10.50 -25.16
CA PRO A 226 -4.89 11.59 -25.13
C PRO A 226 -6.16 11.20 -24.35
N LEU A 227 -6.73 12.14 -23.61
CA LEU A 227 -7.97 11.92 -22.84
C LEU A 227 -9.13 11.43 -23.71
N ALA A 228 -9.26 11.96 -24.94
CA ALA A 228 -10.31 11.56 -25.87
C ALA A 228 -10.25 10.07 -26.22
N ASP A 229 -9.04 9.53 -26.40
CA ASP A 229 -8.83 8.11 -26.71
C ASP A 229 -9.19 7.24 -25.50
N ILE A 230 -8.80 7.67 -24.28
CA ILE A 230 -9.17 7.00 -23.02
C ILE A 230 -10.69 6.98 -22.86
N ARG A 231 -11.36 8.12 -23.08
CA ARG A 231 -12.82 8.20 -23.00
C ARG A 231 -13.48 7.22 -23.96
N THR A 232 -13.07 7.24 -25.23
CA THR A 232 -13.60 6.32 -26.25
C THR A 232 -13.42 4.87 -25.85
N LYS A 233 -12.24 4.49 -25.34
CA LYS A 233 -11.96 3.11 -24.89
C LYS A 233 -12.84 2.70 -23.71
N VAL A 234 -12.99 3.56 -22.72
CA VAL A 234 -13.83 3.29 -21.54
C VAL A 234 -15.29 3.16 -21.95
N GLU A 235 -15.82 4.08 -22.73
CA GLU A 235 -17.21 4.06 -23.19
C GLU A 235 -17.50 2.85 -24.08
N THR A 236 -16.61 2.50 -24.99
CA THR A 236 -16.77 1.34 -25.88
C THR A 236 -16.75 0.02 -25.09
N SER A 237 -15.85 -0.10 -24.11
CA SER A 237 -15.69 -1.34 -23.35
C SER A 237 -16.74 -1.49 -22.25
N PHE A 238 -16.95 -0.46 -21.44
CA PHE A 238 -17.76 -0.54 -20.21
C PHE A 238 -19.09 0.20 -20.29
N GLY A 239 -19.37 0.93 -21.38
CA GLY A 239 -20.59 1.77 -21.52
C GLY A 239 -21.90 0.99 -21.51
N LYS A 240 -21.87 -0.33 -21.71
CA LYS A 240 -23.06 -1.20 -21.67
C LYS A 240 -23.31 -1.80 -20.26
N LEU A 241 -22.40 -1.63 -19.33
CA LEU A 241 -22.59 -2.09 -17.94
C LEU A 241 -23.71 -1.28 -17.28
N THR A 242 -24.41 -1.94 -16.38
CA THR A 242 -25.42 -1.26 -15.53
C THR A 242 -24.74 -0.39 -14.49
N GLN A 243 -25.35 0.74 -14.15
CA GLN A 243 -24.82 1.58 -13.09
C GLN A 243 -24.90 0.87 -11.72
N GLY A 244 -26.00 0.16 -11.47
CA GLY A 244 -26.27 -0.42 -10.16
C GLY A 244 -26.59 0.62 -9.08
N ALA A 245 -26.82 0.14 -7.86
CA ALA A 245 -27.15 0.98 -6.71
C ALA A 245 -26.13 0.84 -5.56
N TYR A 246 -24.95 0.33 -5.84
CA TYR A 246 -23.94 0.05 -4.81
C TYR A 246 -23.52 1.32 -4.06
N LYS A 247 -23.55 1.22 -2.75
CA LYS A 247 -22.97 2.20 -1.82
C LYS A 247 -22.14 1.43 -0.80
N PRO A 248 -20.88 1.81 -0.56
CA PRO A 248 -20.06 1.17 0.45
C PRO A 248 -20.71 1.29 1.82
N THR A 249 -20.83 0.19 2.55
CA THR A 249 -21.25 0.23 3.96
C THR A 249 -20.17 0.98 4.76
N PRO A 250 -20.54 1.95 5.62
CA PRO A 250 -19.59 2.62 6.49
C PRO A 250 -18.84 1.60 7.36
N LEU A 251 -17.54 1.81 7.54
CA LEU A 251 -16.74 0.98 8.43
C LEU A 251 -16.95 1.41 9.88
N PRO A 252 -17.17 0.48 10.81
CA PRO A 252 -17.17 0.79 12.23
C PRO A 252 -15.74 1.10 12.70
N ALA A 253 -15.61 1.77 13.84
CA ALA A 253 -14.31 1.83 14.52
C ALA A 253 -13.93 0.45 15.08
N PHE A 254 -12.63 0.22 15.29
CA PHE A 254 -12.17 -1.02 15.92
C PHE A 254 -12.68 -1.14 17.37
N ALA A 255 -13.56 -2.08 17.62
CA ALA A 255 -14.12 -2.32 18.96
C ALA A 255 -13.09 -2.83 19.97
N ALA A 256 -12.05 -3.50 19.48
CA ALA A 256 -11.00 -4.10 20.30
C ALA A 256 -9.97 -3.09 20.87
N ALA A 257 -9.95 -1.84 20.38
CA ALA A 257 -8.89 -0.87 20.67
C ALA A 257 -8.90 -0.27 22.11
N ASN A 258 -9.68 -0.83 23.05
CA ASN A 258 -9.88 -0.20 24.35
C ASN A 258 -8.91 -0.66 25.45
N LYS A 259 -8.14 -1.74 25.24
CA LYS A 259 -7.12 -2.23 26.16
C LYS A 259 -6.08 -3.08 25.44
N PRO A 260 -4.84 -3.15 25.96
CA PRO A 260 -3.79 -3.97 25.39
C PRO A 260 -4.12 -5.46 25.50
N GLN A 261 -3.64 -6.24 24.53
CA GLN A 261 -3.83 -7.69 24.47
C GLN A 261 -2.54 -8.37 24.02
N LEU A 262 -2.33 -9.61 24.45
CA LEU A 262 -1.26 -10.48 23.97
C LEU A 262 -1.86 -11.83 23.57
N GLU A 263 -1.58 -12.27 22.35
CA GLU A 263 -1.75 -13.65 21.91
C GLU A 263 -0.38 -14.24 21.60
N LEU A 264 0.00 -15.26 22.38
CA LEU A 264 1.28 -15.95 22.26
C LEU A 264 1.05 -17.34 21.69
N THR A 265 1.65 -17.64 20.54
CA THR A 265 1.69 -18.97 19.94
C THR A 265 3.00 -19.65 20.28
N PRO A 266 3.01 -20.66 21.17
CA PRO A 266 4.23 -21.36 21.54
C PRO A 266 4.79 -22.15 20.36
N ARG A 267 6.06 -21.87 20.00
CA ARG A 267 6.86 -22.66 19.05
C ARG A 267 8.31 -22.77 19.56
N ALA A 268 8.95 -23.91 19.35
CA ALA A 268 10.35 -24.10 19.70
C ALA A 268 11.25 -23.50 18.61
N LEU A 269 11.36 -22.17 18.58
CA LEU A 269 12.18 -21.40 17.65
C LEU A 269 13.39 -20.81 18.36
N GLN A 270 14.48 -20.60 17.63
CA GLN A 270 15.67 -19.91 18.13
C GLN A 270 15.46 -18.41 18.28
N THR A 271 14.53 -17.85 17.53
CA THR A 271 14.17 -16.43 17.50
C THR A 271 12.67 -16.29 17.74
N ASN A 272 12.27 -15.23 18.42
CA ASN A 272 10.86 -14.90 18.66
C ASN A 272 10.41 -13.82 17.68
N TYR A 273 9.21 -13.97 17.15
CA TYR A 273 8.56 -13.05 16.21
C TYR A 273 7.49 -12.28 16.97
N ILE A 274 7.52 -10.96 16.88
CA ILE A 274 6.61 -10.09 17.61
C ILE A 274 6.03 -9.05 16.66
N ARG A 275 4.72 -8.88 16.68
CA ARG A 275 4.02 -7.79 16.03
C ARG A 275 3.09 -7.11 17.02
N ALA A 276 3.24 -5.80 17.16
CA ALA A 276 2.37 -4.94 17.94
C ALA A 276 1.53 -4.10 16.96
N THR A 277 0.21 -4.22 17.02
CA THR A 277 -0.71 -3.47 16.15
C THR A 277 -1.55 -2.51 16.98
N TYR A 278 -1.85 -1.33 16.45
CA TYR A 278 -2.64 -0.28 17.10
C TYR A 278 -3.54 0.43 16.09
N ALA A 279 -4.67 0.97 16.54
CA ALA A 279 -5.55 1.77 15.70
C ALA A 279 -4.88 3.10 15.32
N ALA A 280 -5.03 3.50 14.06
CA ALA A 280 -4.43 4.71 13.51
C ALA A 280 -5.46 5.54 12.71
N PRO A 281 -5.21 6.84 12.46
CA PRO A 281 -6.10 7.64 11.64
C PRO A 281 -6.12 7.15 10.19
N ALA A 282 -7.30 7.12 9.58
CA ALA A 282 -7.48 6.81 8.17
C ALA A 282 -6.92 7.91 7.25
N LEU A 283 -6.75 7.59 5.97
CA LEU A 283 -6.14 8.50 4.98
C LEU A 283 -6.86 9.85 4.88
N ASP A 284 -8.18 9.87 5.06
CA ASP A 284 -9.01 11.08 5.04
C ASP A 284 -9.00 11.89 6.35
N HIS A 285 -8.45 11.32 7.44
CA HIS A 285 -8.43 11.96 8.75
C HIS A 285 -7.41 13.11 8.80
N PRO A 286 -7.70 14.25 9.48
CA PRO A 286 -6.76 15.37 9.63
C PRO A 286 -5.43 15.02 10.31
N ASP A 287 -5.41 14.00 11.16
CA ASP A 287 -4.20 13.55 11.86
C ASP A 287 -3.30 12.65 10.99
N TYR A 288 -3.75 12.21 9.82
CA TYR A 288 -2.98 11.26 9.00
C TYR A 288 -1.61 11.81 8.56
N PRO A 289 -1.44 13.10 8.16
CA PRO A 289 -0.13 13.66 7.84
C PRO A 289 0.85 13.58 9.03
N ALA A 290 0.42 14.02 10.22
CA ALA A 290 1.23 13.96 11.42
C ALA A 290 1.56 12.52 11.84
N MET A 291 0.58 11.60 11.71
CA MET A 291 0.79 10.19 12.00
C MET A 291 1.77 9.53 11.03
N ASN A 292 1.77 9.92 9.78
CA ASN A 292 2.71 9.42 8.78
C ASN A 292 4.15 9.85 9.08
N VAL A 293 4.34 11.12 9.45
CA VAL A 293 5.64 11.66 9.91
C VAL A 293 6.07 10.97 11.21
N LEU A 294 5.17 10.83 12.19
CA LEU A 294 5.43 10.11 13.45
C LEU A 294 5.91 8.68 13.20
N THR A 295 5.24 7.95 12.30
CA THR A 295 5.61 6.57 11.95
C THR A 295 7.04 6.49 11.41
N ASN A 296 7.44 7.44 10.57
CA ASN A 296 8.81 7.50 10.05
C ASN A 296 9.82 7.77 11.17
N ILE A 297 9.53 8.73 12.06
CA ILE A 297 10.38 9.06 13.21
C ILE A 297 10.51 7.86 14.14
N LEU A 298 9.40 7.24 14.52
CA LEU A 298 9.39 6.07 15.39
C LEU A 298 10.15 4.89 14.77
N GLY A 299 10.02 4.70 13.45
CA GLY A 299 10.77 3.66 12.71
C GLY A 299 12.29 3.89 12.80
N GLN A 300 12.75 5.11 12.59
CA GLN A 300 14.16 5.46 12.72
C GLN A 300 14.68 5.28 14.16
N LEU A 301 13.94 5.74 15.17
CA LEU A 301 14.30 5.58 16.58
C LEU A 301 14.34 4.10 16.96
N PHE A 302 13.32 3.33 16.59
CA PHE A 302 13.23 1.91 16.91
C PHE A 302 14.38 1.12 16.27
N PHE A 303 14.68 1.37 15.00
CA PHE A 303 15.81 0.77 14.30
C PHE A 303 17.15 1.11 14.96
N GLN A 304 17.39 2.38 15.28
CA GLN A 304 18.61 2.83 15.95
C GLN A 304 18.80 2.18 17.32
N GLU A 305 17.76 2.15 18.12
CA GLU A 305 17.86 1.62 19.49
C GLU A 305 17.95 0.10 19.53
N VAL A 306 17.15 -0.60 18.71
CA VAL A 306 17.07 -2.05 18.72
C VAL A 306 18.23 -2.69 17.95
N ARG A 307 18.51 -2.19 16.74
CA ARG A 307 19.52 -2.81 15.87
C ARG A 307 20.91 -2.24 16.10
N VAL A 308 21.06 -0.90 16.02
CA VAL A 308 22.40 -0.29 15.97
C VAL A 308 23.04 -0.24 17.36
N LYS A 309 22.31 0.24 18.37
CA LYS A 309 22.88 0.44 19.72
C LYS A 309 22.90 -0.82 20.58
N ARG A 310 21.83 -1.63 20.55
CA ARG A 310 21.66 -2.76 21.45
C ARG A 310 21.80 -4.13 20.80
N ASN A 311 21.85 -4.18 19.46
CA ASN A 311 21.97 -5.44 18.70
C ASN A 311 20.94 -6.51 19.12
N LEU A 312 19.70 -6.09 19.37
CA LEU A 312 18.62 -6.97 19.80
C LEU A 312 17.91 -7.68 18.65
N SER A 313 17.95 -7.08 17.45
CA SER A 313 17.30 -7.60 16.26
C SER A 313 18.03 -7.17 14.99
N TYR A 314 17.92 -7.97 13.95
CA TYR A 314 18.30 -7.59 12.58
C TYR A 314 17.24 -6.72 11.91
N GLY A 315 15.96 -7.03 12.09
CA GLY A 315 14.81 -6.30 11.53
C GLY A 315 13.94 -5.69 12.62
N ALA A 316 13.71 -4.39 12.55
CA ALA A 316 12.85 -3.63 13.44
C ALA A 316 12.11 -2.58 12.60
N ASP A 317 10.83 -2.80 12.35
CA ASP A 317 10.05 -2.03 11.40
C ASP A 317 8.81 -1.41 12.07
N VAL A 318 8.46 -0.21 11.61
CA VAL A 318 7.22 0.48 11.99
C VAL A 318 6.49 0.89 10.72
N ASN A 319 5.24 0.50 10.60
CA ASN A 319 4.44 0.74 9.41
C ASN A 319 3.11 1.39 9.76
N LEU A 320 2.64 2.29 8.91
CA LEU A 320 1.28 2.80 8.86
C LEU A 320 0.58 2.20 7.64
N LEU A 321 -0.55 1.55 7.86
CA LEU A 321 -1.34 1.01 6.76
C LEU A 321 -2.13 2.13 6.05
N THR A 322 -2.67 1.80 4.87
CA THR A 322 -3.59 2.68 4.13
C THR A 322 -4.89 1.93 3.92
N GLN A 323 -5.79 2.08 4.88
CA GLN A 323 -7.09 1.39 4.93
C GLN A 323 -8.18 2.36 5.39
N GLY A 324 -9.44 2.08 5.08
CA GLY A 324 -10.58 2.87 5.52
C GLY A 324 -10.77 2.84 7.03
N ALA A 325 -10.61 1.67 7.68
CA ALA A 325 -10.34 1.55 9.12
C ALA A 325 -8.84 1.27 9.26
N ASN A 326 -8.07 2.28 9.66
CA ASN A 326 -6.62 2.24 9.54
C ASN A 326 -5.92 1.79 10.81
N ALA A 327 -4.74 1.20 10.63
CA ALA A 327 -3.90 0.69 11.69
C ALA A 327 -2.42 0.99 11.44
N GLY A 328 -1.64 1.01 12.51
CA GLY A 328 -0.19 0.94 12.45
C GLY A 328 0.31 -0.33 13.11
N ASN A 329 1.52 -0.73 12.77
CA ASN A 329 2.17 -1.86 13.43
C ASN A 329 3.66 -1.65 13.62
N MET A 330 4.20 -2.33 14.63
CA MET A 330 5.63 -2.46 14.90
C MET A 330 5.97 -3.95 14.85
N THR A 331 6.97 -4.32 14.07
CA THR A 331 7.37 -5.73 13.88
C THR A 331 8.84 -5.88 14.22
N VAL A 332 9.17 -6.98 14.94
CA VAL A 332 10.56 -7.28 15.31
C VAL A 332 10.74 -8.78 15.49
N THR A 333 11.93 -9.29 15.09
CA THR A 333 12.39 -10.64 15.39
C THR A 333 13.54 -10.57 16.39
N THR A 334 13.48 -11.28 17.52
CA THR A 334 14.47 -11.13 18.58
C THR A 334 14.63 -12.39 19.44
N GLN A 335 15.83 -12.58 19.98
CA GLN A 335 16.08 -13.59 20.99
C GLN A 335 15.71 -13.09 22.42
N LYS A 336 15.55 -11.77 22.59
CA LYS A 336 15.28 -11.12 23.89
C LYS A 336 13.97 -10.33 23.88
N PRO A 337 12.80 -11.00 23.83
CA PRO A 337 11.50 -10.35 23.62
C PRO A 337 11.20 -9.25 24.63
N ASN A 338 11.42 -9.50 25.93
CA ASN A 338 11.10 -8.54 26.99
C ASN A 338 11.99 -7.29 26.93
N GLU A 339 13.28 -7.44 26.66
CA GLU A 339 14.21 -6.32 26.51
C GLU A 339 13.82 -5.46 25.29
N THR A 340 13.52 -6.10 24.18
CA THR A 340 13.15 -5.44 22.93
C THR A 340 11.84 -4.66 23.08
N VAL A 341 10.83 -5.22 23.75
CA VAL A 341 9.54 -4.53 23.96
C VAL A 341 9.69 -3.37 24.96
N ARG A 342 10.55 -3.48 25.97
CA ARG A 342 10.87 -2.31 26.83
C ARG A 342 11.48 -1.18 26.02
N VAL A 343 12.44 -1.49 25.14
CA VAL A 343 13.03 -0.47 24.24
C VAL A 343 11.96 0.15 23.33
N MET A 344 11.05 -0.65 22.78
CA MET A 344 9.92 -0.13 22.00
C MET A 344 9.08 0.86 22.83
N PHE A 345 8.74 0.52 24.06
CA PHE A 345 7.98 1.40 24.96
C PHE A 345 8.77 2.66 25.35
N GLU A 346 10.08 2.57 25.54
CA GLU A 346 10.96 3.71 25.80
C GLU A 346 10.87 4.75 24.64
N GLN A 347 10.87 4.28 23.37
CA GLN A 347 10.77 5.18 22.23
C GLN A 347 9.38 5.82 22.11
N ILE A 348 8.33 5.06 22.42
CA ILE A 348 6.96 5.58 22.44
C ILE A 348 6.82 6.63 23.57
N ASP A 349 7.35 6.34 24.77
CA ASP A 349 7.34 7.26 25.92
C ASP A 349 8.09 8.55 25.60
N PHE A 350 9.24 8.44 24.94
CA PHE A 350 10.01 9.61 24.49
C PHE A 350 9.13 10.53 23.60
N LEU A 351 8.49 9.97 22.58
CA LEU A 351 7.65 10.73 21.64
C LEU A 351 6.37 11.30 22.31
N GLN A 352 5.85 10.63 23.34
CA GLN A 352 4.68 11.13 24.07
C GLN A 352 5.03 12.21 25.12
N LYS A 353 6.20 12.14 25.73
CA LYS A 353 6.60 13.01 26.85
C LYS A 353 7.45 14.21 26.41
N GLN A 354 8.23 14.05 25.34
CA GLN A 354 9.14 15.08 24.85
C GLN A 354 8.74 15.56 23.46
N ALA A 355 8.69 16.88 23.27
CA ALA A 355 8.53 17.45 21.96
C ALA A 355 9.84 17.34 21.17
N ILE A 356 9.74 16.90 19.92
CA ILE A 356 10.87 16.93 18.99
C ILE A 356 11.19 18.40 18.68
N ARG A 357 12.47 18.74 18.59
CA ARG A 357 12.86 20.10 18.19
C ARG A 357 12.51 20.35 16.72
N GLU A 358 12.23 21.60 16.37
CA GLU A 358 11.82 22.01 15.02
C GLU A 358 12.83 21.61 13.94
N GLU A 359 14.11 21.92 14.15
CA GLU A 359 15.15 21.65 13.14
C GLU A 359 15.31 20.16 12.80
N PRO A 360 15.42 19.22 13.75
CA PRO A 360 15.41 17.79 13.43
C PRO A 360 14.14 17.35 12.72
N LEU A 361 12.97 17.87 13.07
CA LEU A 361 11.72 17.56 12.41
C LEU A 361 11.73 17.97 10.94
N GLN A 362 12.22 19.17 10.61
CA GLN A 362 12.32 19.65 9.24
C GLN A 362 13.29 18.80 8.39
N ASN A 363 14.38 18.32 8.97
CA ASN A 363 15.31 17.40 8.30
C ASN A 363 14.63 16.06 7.99
N ILE A 364 13.84 15.52 8.92
CA ILE A 364 13.07 14.28 8.71
C ILE A 364 12.00 14.49 7.63
N ILE A 365 11.27 15.58 7.66
CA ILE A 365 10.28 15.94 6.63
C ILE A 365 10.95 16.03 5.25
N SER A 366 12.12 16.64 5.15
CA SER A 366 12.86 16.74 3.89
C SER A 366 13.25 15.36 3.33
N GLY A 367 13.74 14.46 4.18
CA GLY A 367 14.02 13.07 3.80
C GLY A 367 12.75 12.30 3.39
N PHE A 368 11.66 12.52 4.09
CA PHE A 368 10.35 11.97 3.74
C PHE A 368 9.87 12.43 2.35
N LEU A 369 10.03 13.72 2.03
CA LEU A 369 9.67 14.27 0.71
C LEU A 369 10.46 13.59 -0.41
N THR A 370 11.77 13.40 -0.23
CA THR A 370 12.61 12.71 -1.21
C THR A 370 12.10 11.29 -1.44
N SER A 371 11.86 10.53 -0.36
CA SER A 371 11.30 9.18 -0.45
C SER A 371 9.93 9.13 -1.12
N TYR A 372 9.09 10.14 -0.88
CA TYR A 372 7.79 10.25 -1.51
C TYR A 372 7.90 10.40 -3.03
N TYR A 373 8.77 11.31 -3.51
CA TYR A 373 8.97 11.50 -4.94
C TYR A 373 9.53 10.24 -5.62
N THR A 374 10.54 9.60 -5.01
CA THR A 374 11.10 8.35 -5.52
C THR A 374 10.04 7.24 -5.65
N LYS A 375 9.15 7.12 -4.67
CA LYS A 375 8.04 6.13 -4.74
C LYS A 375 7.03 6.41 -5.85
N LEU A 376 6.94 7.63 -6.35
CA LEU A 376 6.01 8.04 -7.43
C LEU A 376 6.67 8.18 -8.80
N GLU A 377 7.87 7.69 -8.99
CA GLU A 377 8.57 7.75 -10.29
C GLU A 377 7.85 6.96 -11.39
N THR A 378 7.19 5.84 -11.04
CA THR A 378 6.52 5.02 -12.04
C THR A 378 5.06 5.44 -12.27
N ASN A 379 4.59 5.29 -13.50
CA ASN A 379 3.18 5.55 -13.84
C ASN A 379 2.22 4.66 -13.04
N ASP A 380 2.62 3.43 -12.72
CA ASP A 380 1.80 2.52 -11.92
C ASP A 380 1.67 3.00 -10.46
N ALA A 381 2.76 3.47 -9.84
CA ALA A 381 2.71 4.06 -8.50
C ALA A 381 1.83 5.32 -8.44
N GLN A 382 1.90 6.16 -9.48
CA GLN A 382 1.03 7.34 -9.60
C GLN A 382 -0.45 6.94 -9.76
N ALA A 383 -0.74 5.92 -10.58
CA ALA A 383 -2.09 5.39 -10.73
C ALA A 383 -2.64 4.82 -9.41
N SER A 384 -1.80 4.08 -8.67
CA SER A 384 -2.14 3.60 -7.32
C SER A 384 -2.50 4.75 -6.39
N ARG A 385 -1.66 5.78 -6.34
CA ARG A 385 -1.86 6.94 -5.49
C ARG A 385 -3.17 7.69 -5.78
N LEU A 386 -3.45 7.93 -7.05
CA LEU A 386 -4.70 8.59 -7.46
C LEU A 386 -5.92 7.78 -7.05
N GLY A 387 -5.90 6.45 -7.28
CA GLY A 387 -7.00 5.57 -6.90
C GLY A 387 -7.19 5.44 -5.40
N GLU A 388 -6.11 5.31 -4.62
CA GLU A 388 -6.17 5.28 -3.15
C GLU A 388 -6.80 6.56 -2.59
N TYR A 389 -6.36 7.72 -3.05
CA TYR A 389 -6.92 9.00 -2.59
C TYR A 389 -8.36 9.19 -3.04
N GLU A 390 -8.72 8.76 -4.24
CA GLU A 390 -10.11 8.80 -4.68
C GLU A 390 -11.02 7.95 -3.81
N LEU A 391 -10.55 6.77 -3.39
CA LEU A 391 -11.36 5.81 -2.64
C LEU A 391 -11.36 6.02 -1.13
N LEU A 392 -10.23 6.47 -0.57
CA LEU A 392 -9.98 6.51 0.87
C LEU A 392 -9.57 7.89 1.40
N GLY A 393 -9.22 8.84 0.52
CA GLY A 393 -8.60 10.11 0.89
C GLY A 393 -9.44 11.36 0.62
N ASN A 394 -10.75 11.24 0.47
CA ASN A 394 -11.67 12.34 0.10
C ASN A 394 -11.44 12.89 -1.31
N GLY A 395 -11.00 12.05 -2.25
CA GLY A 395 -10.83 12.38 -3.65
C GLY A 395 -9.36 12.53 -4.08
N TRP A 396 -9.09 12.21 -5.33
CA TRP A 396 -7.74 12.16 -5.88
C TRP A 396 -6.99 13.49 -5.80
N ARG A 397 -7.70 14.63 -5.83
CA ARG A 397 -7.10 15.98 -5.76
C ARG A 397 -6.29 16.19 -4.47
N ARG A 398 -6.69 15.57 -3.37
CA ARG A 398 -5.92 15.64 -2.12
C ARG A 398 -4.54 14.99 -2.25
N SER A 399 -4.36 14.02 -3.16
CA SER A 399 -3.02 13.47 -3.41
C SER A 399 -2.03 14.51 -3.92
N GLU A 400 -2.50 15.59 -4.57
CA GLU A 400 -1.69 16.69 -5.09
C GLU A 400 -1.25 17.66 -3.97
N THR A 401 -2.09 17.86 -2.96
CA THR A 401 -1.82 18.78 -1.84
C THR A 401 -1.22 18.08 -0.62
N TRP A 402 -1.09 16.75 -0.66
CA TRP A 402 -0.58 15.93 0.43
C TRP A 402 0.75 16.41 1.01
N LEU A 403 1.72 16.77 0.16
CA LEU A 403 3.02 17.22 0.61
C LEU A 403 2.95 18.56 1.36
N ASP A 404 1.99 19.42 1.01
CA ASP A 404 1.78 20.67 1.72
C ASP A 404 1.15 20.44 3.09
N GLU A 405 0.33 19.41 3.23
CA GLU A 405 -0.17 18.97 4.54
C GLU A 405 0.98 18.45 5.42
N VAL A 406 1.88 17.62 4.86
CA VAL A 406 3.06 17.10 5.57
C VAL A 406 4.03 18.21 6.00
N ARG A 407 4.27 19.20 5.14
CA ARG A 407 5.15 20.35 5.46
C ARG A 407 4.64 21.22 6.61
N LYS A 408 3.33 21.19 6.87
CA LYS A 408 2.69 21.96 7.95
C LYS A 408 2.74 21.26 9.31
N VAL A 409 3.21 20.02 9.37
CA VAL A 409 3.29 19.23 10.61
C VAL A 409 4.29 19.85 11.57
N LYS A 410 3.86 20.10 12.80
CA LYS A 410 4.65 20.73 13.88
C LYS A 410 5.04 19.70 14.96
N PRO A 411 6.04 20.01 15.79
CA PRO A 411 6.42 19.16 16.93
C PRO A 411 5.25 18.79 17.85
N GLU A 412 4.33 19.72 18.10
CA GLU A 412 3.16 19.53 18.94
C GLU A 412 2.18 18.52 18.34
N ASP A 413 2.06 18.48 16.99
CA ASP A 413 1.23 17.51 16.29
C ASP A 413 1.79 16.10 16.47
N ILE A 414 3.11 15.94 16.36
CA ILE A 414 3.79 14.65 16.57
C ILE A 414 3.52 14.13 17.99
N GLN A 415 3.69 14.98 19.01
CA GLN A 415 3.44 14.61 20.40
C GLN A 415 1.95 14.29 20.62
N ARG A 416 1.04 15.07 20.07
CA ARG A 416 -0.41 14.88 20.18
C ARG A 416 -0.85 13.55 19.57
N VAL A 417 -0.42 13.25 18.35
CA VAL A 417 -0.78 11.99 17.68
C VAL A 417 -0.12 10.79 18.35
N ALA A 418 1.11 10.92 18.89
CA ALA A 418 1.73 9.88 19.68
C ALA A 418 0.91 9.55 20.93
N LYS A 419 0.43 10.55 21.68
CA LYS A 419 -0.44 10.36 22.86
C LYS A 419 -1.80 9.78 22.48
N THR A 420 -2.33 10.16 21.32
CA THR A 420 -3.68 9.75 20.91
C THR A 420 -3.71 8.30 20.44
N TYR A 421 -2.73 7.88 19.62
CA TYR A 421 -2.79 6.63 18.87
C TYR A 421 -1.82 5.56 19.35
N LEU A 422 -0.62 5.89 19.90
CA LEU A 422 0.35 4.89 20.35
C LEU A 422 -0.02 4.33 21.74
N LYS A 423 -1.10 3.60 21.81
CA LYS A 423 -1.65 2.97 23.04
C LYS A 423 -2.50 1.75 22.71
N ASN A 424 -2.82 0.94 23.73
CA ASN A 424 -3.67 -0.23 23.61
C ASN A 424 -3.17 -1.20 22.52
N PHE A 425 -1.88 -1.53 22.55
CA PHE A 425 -1.27 -2.40 21.57
C PHE A 425 -1.83 -3.81 21.63
N HIS A 426 -2.09 -4.38 20.47
CA HIS A 426 -2.44 -5.77 20.29
C HIS A 426 -1.20 -6.52 19.85
N PHE A 427 -0.59 -7.24 20.80
CA PHE A 427 0.59 -8.04 20.52
C PHE A 427 0.20 -9.43 20.06
N ALA A 428 0.73 -9.84 18.92
CA ALA A 428 0.87 -11.22 18.54
C ALA A 428 2.34 -11.60 18.63
N ALA A 429 2.63 -12.78 19.21
CA ALA A 429 3.97 -13.27 19.32
C ALA A 429 4.05 -14.78 19.05
N ILE A 430 5.14 -15.21 18.43
CA ILE A 430 5.44 -16.63 18.17
C ILE A 430 6.85 -16.91 18.67
N GLY A 431 7.01 -17.92 19.52
CA GLY A 431 8.31 -18.31 20.05
C GLY A 431 8.22 -19.14 21.34
N ASN A 432 9.32 -19.18 22.08
CA ASN A 432 9.37 -19.88 23.34
C ASN A 432 8.67 -19.09 24.45
N SER A 433 7.53 -19.60 24.93
CA SER A 433 6.68 -18.94 25.94
C SER A 433 7.42 -18.55 27.23
N ASN A 434 8.49 -19.25 27.59
CA ASN A 434 9.27 -18.97 28.78
C ASN A 434 10.04 -17.64 28.72
N TYR A 435 10.19 -17.07 27.55
CA TYR A 435 10.89 -15.79 27.35
C TYR A 435 9.98 -14.57 27.40
N PHE A 436 8.65 -14.76 27.56
CA PHE A 436 7.67 -13.67 27.50
C PHE A 436 7.11 -13.33 28.89
N ASP A 437 7.34 -12.12 29.34
CA ASP A 437 6.66 -11.51 30.49
C ASP A 437 5.31 -10.95 30.03
N GLN A 438 4.25 -11.71 30.19
CA GLN A 438 2.91 -11.34 29.72
C GLN A 438 2.42 -10.00 30.30
N ALA A 439 2.78 -9.68 31.56
CA ALA A 439 2.39 -8.43 32.19
C ALA A 439 3.01 -7.21 31.47
N LEU A 440 4.25 -7.33 31.00
CA LEU A 440 4.92 -6.29 30.20
C LEU A 440 4.14 -6.01 28.91
N PHE A 441 3.78 -7.05 28.15
CA PHE A 441 3.09 -6.91 26.87
C PHE A 441 1.66 -6.37 27.00
N GLN A 442 1.05 -6.54 28.18
CA GLN A 442 -0.31 -6.06 28.45
C GLN A 442 -0.33 -4.74 29.22
N SER A 443 0.82 -4.11 29.44
CA SER A 443 0.95 -2.88 30.23
C SER A 443 0.57 -1.61 29.46
N ARG A 444 0.43 -1.68 28.13
CA ARG A 444 0.25 -0.48 27.30
C ARG A 444 -0.71 -0.65 26.13
#